data_6ab76dba68f81415a91543f07b2f7b7a
#
_entry.id   6ab76dba68f81415a91543f07b2f7b7a
#
_cell.length_a   1.000
_cell.length_b   1.000
_cell.length_c   1.000
_cell.angle_alpha   90.00
_cell.angle_beta   90.00
_cell.angle_gamma   90.00
#
_symmetry.space_group_name_H-M   'P 1'
#
loop_
_entity.id
_entity.type
_entity.pdbx_description
1 polymer ?
#
loop_
_entity_poly.entity_id
_entity_poly.type
_entity_poly.pdbx_seq_one_letter_code
_entity_poly.pdbx_strand_id
1 'polypeptide(L)'
;MKKLKSGQVVREDGPKEHLRKSGTPTMGGIIMLVVIILTSFGVSIKYPNILPVAFVTLGYGIIGFIDDFIKLVLKNPKGLKPSLKMLGLIIVATAFVVYLTHINFGTETYIPILKQYITLPVWVYIPCAVFIILACTNSLNLTDGLDGLAAGVSAIIMLFFVIVSIKMGVKEMSAFSAIVLGTTIGFLFFNMYPARVFMGDTGSLALGGAFCSVALILKMPLILIVVAGVCVIEALSVILQVVYFKVTGGKRLFKMAPIHHHFELCGVKETVIVPAFWGVTLLLAIIGLMIV
;
A
#
# COMPACT_ATOMS: atom_id res chain seq x y z
N MET A 1 -22.01 -9.78 -3.88
CA MET A 1 -21.82 -8.59 -3.06
C MET A 1 -23.06 -7.71 -2.91
N LYS A 2 -23.79 -7.32 -3.96
CA LYS A 2 -25.08 -6.57 -3.78
C LYS A 2 -26.13 -7.26 -2.89
N LYS A 3 -26.15 -8.61 -2.83
CA LYS A 3 -27.09 -9.37 -1.97
C LYS A 3 -26.73 -9.34 -0.47
N LEU A 4 -25.49 -9.01 -0.10
CA LEU A 4 -25.02 -9.00 1.30
C LEU A 4 -25.21 -7.65 2.00
N LYS A 5 -25.77 -6.61 1.33
CA LYS A 5 -25.96 -5.25 1.87
C LYS A 5 -24.74 -4.69 2.60
N SER A 6 -23.53 -5.07 2.17
CA SER A 6 -22.25 -4.65 2.77
C SER A 6 -21.76 -3.35 2.12
N GLY A 7 -22.56 -2.28 2.26
CA GLY A 7 -22.13 -0.93 1.86
C GLY A 7 -21.30 -0.30 2.96
N GLN A 8 -20.31 0.49 2.57
CA GLN A 8 -19.47 1.23 3.51
C GLN A 8 -20.32 2.20 4.34
N VAL A 9 -20.11 2.18 5.67
CA VAL A 9 -20.64 3.22 6.57
C VAL A 9 -19.68 4.39 6.49
N VAL A 10 -20.11 5.47 5.82
CA VAL A 10 -19.32 6.70 5.70
C VAL A 10 -19.34 7.44 7.04
N ARG A 11 -18.18 7.91 7.50
CA ARG A 11 -18.08 8.73 8.72
C ARG A 11 -18.77 10.08 8.50
N GLU A 12 -19.55 10.52 9.46
CA GLU A 12 -20.27 11.81 9.41
C GLU A 12 -19.34 13.03 9.41
N ASP A 13 -18.10 12.86 9.89
CA ASP A 13 -17.09 13.92 9.99
C ASP A 13 -16.36 14.22 8.67
N GLY A 14 -16.64 13.47 7.58
CA GLY A 14 -16.00 13.60 6.28
C GLY A 14 -16.68 14.63 5.33
N PRO A 15 -16.09 14.86 4.14
CA PRO A 15 -16.72 15.68 3.10
C PRO A 15 -18.13 15.16 2.75
N LYS A 16 -19.11 16.07 2.64
CA LYS A 16 -20.53 15.72 2.37
C LYS A 16 -20.74 14.89 1.09
N GLU A 17 -19.84 15.01 0.12
CA GLU A 17 -19.87 14.22 -1.12
C GLU A 17 -19.66 12.72 -0.88
N HIS A 18 -18.95 12.34 0.18
CA HIS A 18 -18.74 10.93 0.55
C HIS A 18 -20.05 10.24 1.00
N LEU A 19 -21.04 11.00 1.49
CA LEU A 19 -22.35 10.44 1.83
C LEU A 19 -23.06 9.84 0.60
N ARG A 20 -22.80 10.37 -0.60
CA ARG A 20 -23.33 9.83 -1.86
C ARG A 20 -22.73 8.47 -2.24
N LYS A 21 -21.57 8.13 -1.69
CA LYS A 21 -20.87 6.84 -1.89
C LYS A 21 -21.38 5.74 -0.94
N SER A 22 -22.31 6.08 -0.02
CA SER A 22 -22.93 5.11 0.88
C SER A 22 -23.65 4.03 0.06
N GLY A 23 -23.38 2.76 0.38
CA GLY A 23 -23.92 1.61 -0.33
C GLY A 23 -23.05 1.07 -1.46
N THR A 24 -21.93 1.71 -1.83
CA THR A 24 -20.96 1.14 -2.76
C THR A 24 -20.36 -0.13 -2.14
N PRO A 25 -20.36 -1.28 -2.86
CA PRO A 25 -19.74 -2.50 -2.38
C PRO A 25 -18.27 -2.28 -2.04
N THR A 26 -17.81 -2.81 -0.91
CA THR A 26 -16.42 -2.79 -0.50
C THR A 26 -15.84 -4.21 -0.44
N MET A 27 -14.58 -4.38 0.01
CA MET A 27 -13.83 -5.63 0.00
C MET A 27 -13.47 -6.13 -1.41
N GLY A 28 -13.34 -5.24 -2.40
CA GLY A 28 -12.83 -5.59 -3.73
C GLY A 28 -11.40 -6.13 -3.70
N GLY A 29 -10.65 -5.81 -2.66
CA GLY A 29 -9.33 -6.36 -2.37
C GLY A 29 -9.29 -7.88 -2.27
N ILE A 30 -10.40 -8.55 -1.91
CA ILE A 30 -10.47 -10.02 -1.91
C ILE A 30 -10.24 -10.58 -3.32
N ILE A 31 -10.91 -10.01 -4.32
CA ILE A 31 -10.76 -10.46 -5.71
C ILE A 31 -9.32 -10.24 -6.17
N MET A 32 -8.74 -9.06 -5.85
CA MET A 32 -7.35 -8.77 -6.15
C MET A 32 -6.42 -9.80 -5.50
N LEU A 33 -6.59 -10.06 -4.21
CA LEU A 33 -5.76 -10.99 -3.45
C LEU A 33 -5.85 -12.41 -4.04
N VAL A 34 -7.04 -12.90 -4.34
CA VAL A 34 -7.25 -14.23 -4.96
C VAL A 34 -6.53 -14.30 -6.31
N VAL A 35 -6.66 -13.30 -7.18
CA VAL A 35 -5.99 -13.27 -8.49
C VAL A 35 -4.48 -13.25 -8.31
N ILE A 36 -3.94 -12.38 -7.44
CA ILE A 36 -2.49 -12.31 -7.18
C ILE A 36 -1.96 -13.67 -6.71
N ILE A 37 -2.62 -14.28 -5.74
CA ILE A 37 -2.14 -15.53 -5.13
C ILE A 37 -2.21 -16.70 -6.11
N LEU A 38 -3.36 -16.89 -6.78
CA LEU A 38 -3.52 -17.99 -7.74
C LEU A 38 -2.54 -17.87 -8.92
N THR A 39 -2.36 -16.64 -9.45
CA THR A 39 -1.42 -16.42 -10.56
C THR A 39 0.02 -16.61 -10.10
N SER A 40 0.37 -16.13 -8.89
CA SER A 40 1.71 -16.31 -8.31
C SER A 40 2.03 -17.80 -8.09
N PHE A 41 1.06 -18.60 -7.63
CA PHE A 41 1.22 -20.04 -7.52
C PHE A 41 1.46 -20.71 -8.87
N GLY A 42 0.70 -20.35 -9.92
CA GLY A 42 0.92 -20.85 -11.27
C GLY A 42 2.31 -20.52 -11.80
N VAL A 43 2.77 -19.28 -11.59
CA VAL A 43 4.09 -18.81 -12.04
C VAL A 43 5.21 -19.36 -11.18
N SER A 44 4.97 -19.74 -9.92
CA SER A 44 5.98 -20.30 -9.01
C SER A 44 6.53 -21.66 -9.47
N ILE A 45 5.80 -22.38 -10.32
CA ILE A 45 6.30 -23.61 -10.96
C ILE A 45 7.61 -23.33 -11.71
N LYS A 46 7.72 -22.18 -12.37
CA LYS A 46 8.92 -21.75 -13.10
C LYS A 46 9.83 -20.85 -12.26
N TYR A 47 9.26 -20.05 -11.37
CA TYR A 47 9.95 -19.04 -10.58
C TYR A 47 9.60 -19.17 -9.08
N PRO A 48 10.16 -20.16 -8.35
CA PRO A 48 9.76 -20.45 -6.96
C PRO A 48 10.01 -19.30 -5.99
N ASN A 49 10.99 -18.43 -6.26
CA ASN A 49 11.32 -17.29 -5.42
C ASN A 49 10.25 -16.17 -5.43
N ILE A 50 9.15 -16.37 -6.15
CA ILE A 50 7.93 -15.54 -6.06
C ILE A 50 7.17 -15.82 -4.75
N LEU A 51 7.21 -17.03 -4.23
CA LEU A 51 6.39 -17.44 -3.09
C LEU A 51 6.57 -16.57 -1.84
N PRO A 52 7.78 -16.19 -1.41
CA PRO A 52 7.96 -15.36 -0.22
C PRO A 52 7.18 -14.03 -0.31
N VAL A 53 7.25 -13.32 -1.45
CA VAL A 53 6.53 -12.05 -1.64
C VAL A 53 5.02 -12.27 -1.75
N ALA A 54 4.59 -13.37 -2.36
CA ALA A 54 3.18 -13.75 -2.43
C ALA A 54 2.62 -14.06 -1.02
N PHE A 55 3.39 -14.74 -0.17
CA PHE A 55 2.99 -15.02 1.21
C PHE A 55 2.91 -13.75 2.08
N VAL A 56 3.82 -12.80 1.91
CA VAL A 56 3.70 -11.48 2.58
C VAL A 56 2.42 -10.79 2.15
N THR A 57 2.18 -10.72 0.84
CA THR A 57 0.98 -10.11 0.27
C THR A 57 -0.30 -10.77 0.81
N LEU A 58 -0.32 -12.10 0.89
CA LEU A 58 -1.42 -12.87 1.47
C LEU A 58 -1.59 -12.56 2.95
N GLY A 59 -0.52 -12.56 3.74
CA GLY A 59 -0.57 -12.30 5.18
C GLY A 59 -1.14 -10.93 5.49
N TYR A 60 -0.69 -9.89 4.78
CA TYR A 60 -1.24 -8.54 4.92
C TYR A 60 -2.69 -8.46 4.46
N GLY A 61 -3.02 -9.14 3.35
CA GLY A 61 -4.39 -9.24 2.85
C GLY A 61 -5.33 -9.92 3.84
N ILE A 62 -4.89 -10.97 4.54
CA ILE A 62 -5.68 -11.66 5.58
C ILE A 62 -5.96 -10.73 6.75
N ILE A 63 -4.98 -9.95 7.22
CA ILE A 63 -5.18 -9.00 8.31
C ILE A 63 -6.19 -7.93 7.89
N GLY A 64 -6.07 -7.40 6.68
CA GLY A 64 -7.04 -6.46 6.12
C GLY A 64 -8.43 -7.08 5.97
N PHE A 65 -8.52 -8.34 5.52
CA PHE A 65 -9.77 -9.08 5.41
C PHE A 65 -10.46 -9.24 6.76
N ILE A 66 -9.73 -9.58 7.81
CA ILE A 66 -10.30 -9.70 9.16
C ILE A 66 -10.86 -8.36 9.63
N ASP A 67 -10.14 -7.26 9.38
CA ASP A 67 -10.60 -5.91 9.72
C ASP A 67 -11.87 -5.52 8.96
N ASP A 68 -11.88 -5.72 7.64
CA ASP A 68 -13.04 -5.47 6.78
C ASP A 68 -14.24 -6.35 7.17
N PHE A 69 -14.00 -7.64 7.46
CA PHE A 69 -15.04 -8.59 7.87
C PHE A 69 -15.69 -8.17 9.18
N ILE A 70 -14.91 -7.74 10.17
CA ILE A 70 -15.43 -7.24 11.45
C ILE A 70 -16.29 -5.98 11.24
N LYS A 71 -15.83 -5.06 10.40
CA LYS A 71 -16.54 -3.81 10.10
C LYS A 71 -17.89 -4.07 9.40
N LEU A 72 -17.91 -4.97 8.44
CA LEU A 72 -19.03 -5.11 7.49
C LEU A 72 -19.98 -6.24 7.86
N VAL A 73 -19.45 -7.42 8.20
CA VAL A 73 -20.27 -8.61 8.46
C VAL A 73 -20.70 -8.62 9.92
N LEU A 74 -19.79 -8.35 10.85
CA LEU A 74 -20.10 -8.24 12.28
C LEU A 74 -20.68 -6.88 12.66
N LYS A 75 -20.79 -5.94 11.70
CA LYS A 75 -21.35 -4.59 11.88
C LYS A 75 -20.72 -3.81 13.04
N ASN A 76 -19.44 -4.05 13.29
CA ASN A 76 -18.67 -3.30 14.27
C ASN A 76 -17.83 -2.22 13.57
N PRO A 77 -18.24 -0.94 13.58
CA PRO A 77 -17.59 0.13 12.83
C PRO A 77 -16.15 0.40 13.28
N LYS A 78 -15.75 -0.06 14.46
CA LYS A 78 -14.38 0.08 14.97
C LYS A 78 -13.40 -0.91 14.33
N GLY A 79 -13.91 -1.98 13.69
CA GLY A 79 -13.07 -3.01 13.08
C GLY A 79 -12.22 -3.76 14.11
N LEU A 80 -11.05 -4.22 13.67
CA LEU A 80 -10.05 -4.85 14.51
C LEU A 80 -9.42 -3.79 15.45
N LYS A 81 -9.18 -4.18 16.71
CA LYS A 81 -8.48 -3.28 17.66
C LYS A 81 -7.14 -2.84 17.03
N PRO A 82 -6.79 -1.53 17.04
CA PRO A 82 -5.57 -1.02 16.39
C PRO A 82 -4.29 -1.74 16.83
N SER A 83 -4.21 -2.10 18.12
CA SER A 83 -3.08 -2.87 18.67
C SER A 83 -2.97 -4.28 18.09
N LEU A 84 -4.09 -4.98 17.90
CA LEU A 84 -4.11 -6.32 17.29
C LEU A 84 -3.80 -6.27 15.81
N LYS A 85 -4.34 -5.26 15.09
CA LYS A 85 -4.00 -5.02 13.68
C LYS A 85 -2.50 -4.80 13.54
N MET A 86 -1.93 -3.88 14.33
CA MET A 86 -0.50 -3.58 14.30
C MET A 86 0.35 -4.81 14.67
N LEU A 87 -0.04 -5.58 15.69
CA LEU A 87 0.67 -6.81 16.08
C LEU A 87 0.70 -7.82 14.92
N GLY A 88 -0.43 -8.05 14.24
CA GLY A 88 -0.49 -8.92 13.08
C GLY A 88 0.44 -8.46 11.95
N LEU A 89 0.43 -7.16 11.63
CA LEU A 89 1.32 -6.57 10.62
C LEU A 89 2.80 -6.75 11.00
N ILE A 90 3.16 -6.54 12.27
CA ILE A 90 4.53 -6.75 12.79
C ILE A 90 4.94 -8.21 12.65
N ILE A 91 4.06 -9.16 13.00
CA ILE A 91 4.37 -10.60 12.90
C ILE A 91 4.68 -10.98 11.45
N VAL A 92 3.85 -10.59 10.49
CA VAL A 92 4.07 -10.91 9.07
C VAL A 92 5.36 -10.26 8.56
N ALA A 93 5.60 -8.97 8.87
CA ALA A 93 6.82 -8.28 8.48
C ALA A 93 8.07 -8.95 9.07
N THR A 94 8.05 -9.23 10.37
CA THR A 94 9.19 -9.85 11.06
C THR A 94 9.47 -11.25 10.53
N ALA A 95 8.43 -12.07 10.32
CA ALA A 95 8.58 -13.41 9.77
C ALA A 95 9.25 -13.38 8.37
N PHE A 96 8.85 -12.43 7.52
CA PHE A 96 9.46 -12.26 6.20
C PHE A 96 10.91 -11.80 6.27
N VAL A 97 11.21 -10.78 7.07
CA VAL A 97 12.58 -10.24 7.17
C VAL A 97 13.53 -11.27 7.81
N VAL A 98 13.07 -11.99 8.85
CA VAL A 98 13.84 -13.08 9.46
C VAL A 98 14.06 -14.21 8.47
N TYR A 99 13.04 -14.58 7.68
CA TYR A 99 13.20 -15.58 6.61
C TYR A 99 14.30 -15.16 5.63
N LEU A 100 14.31 -13.90 5.17
CA LEU A 100 15.37 -13.42 4.27
C LEU A 100 16.76 -13.52 4.88
N THR A 101 16.91 -13.14 6.15
CA THR A 101 18.21 -13.26 6.84
C THR A 101 18.64 -14.71 7.05
N HIS A 102 17.68 -15.62 7.30
CA HIS A 102 17.95 -17.05 7.51
C HIS A 102 18.43 -17.76 6.24
N ILE A 103 17.90 -17.41 5.07
CA ILE A 103 18.35 -17.97 3.78
C ILE A 103 19.65 -17.33 3.26
N ASN A 104 20.37 -16.60 4.11
CA ASN A 104 21.60 -15.86 3.77
C ASN A 104 21.43 -14.90 2.58
N PHE A 105 20.25 -14.30 2.45
CA PHE A 105 19.97 -13.31 1.39
C PHE A 105 20.87 -12.07 1.50
N GLY A 106 21.43 -11.84 2.69
CA GLY A 106 22.27 -10.71 3.03
C GLY A 106 21.45 -9.52 3.56
N THR A 107 22.18 -8.56 4.15
CA THR A 107 21.62 -7.34 4.75
C THR A 107 22.03 -6.08 3.97
N GLU A 108 22.42 -6.27 2.73
CA GLU A 108 22.80 -5.18 1.83
C GLU A 108 21.60 -4.33 1.48
N THR A 109 21.79 -3.02 1.56
CA THR A 109 20.75 -2.04 1.26
C THR A 109 21.32 -0.98 0.33
N TYR A 110 20.67 -0.76 -0.79
CA TYR A 110 21.02 0.27 -1.75
C TYR A 110 20.65 1.65 -1.22
N ILE A 111 21.62 2.57 -1.21
CA ILE A 111 21.42 3.98 -0.86
C ILE A 111 21.31 4.79 -2.16
N PRO A 112 20.11 5.25 -2.55
CA PRO A 112 19.91 5.91 -3.85
C PRO A 112 20.80 7.15 -4.07
N ILE A 113 20.97 7.99 -3.03
CA ILE A 113 21.77 9.22 -3.10
C ILE A 113 23.25 8.93 -3.35
N LEU A 114 23.80 7.90 -2.70
CA LEU A 114 25.21 7.52 -2.80
C LEU A 114 25.48 6.56 -3.97
N LYS A 115 24.43 5.99 -4.57
CA LYS A 115 24.49 4.93 -5.59
C LYS A 115 25.35 3.74 -5.17
N GLN A 116 25.28 3.38 -3.90
CA GLN A 116 26.12 2.33 -3.30
C GLN A 116 25.28 1.40 -2.43
N TYR A 117 25.75 0.16 -2.32
CA TYR A 117 25.20 -0.80 -1.37
C TYR A 117 25.98 -0.71 -0.06
N ILE A 118 25.27 -0.64 1.05
CA ILE A 118 25.83 -0.76 2.39
C ILE A 118 25.33 -2.04 3.04
N THR A 119 26.20 -2.74 3.75
CA THR A 119 25.84 -3.91 4.55
C THR A 119 25.53 -3.46 5.97
N LEU A 120 24.30 -3.67 6.40
CA LEU A 120 23.86 -3.35 7.74
C LEU A 120 24.06 -4.56 8.68
N PRO A 121 24.45 -4.34 9.95
CA PRO A 121 24.36 -5.41 10.93
C PRO A 121 22.94 -5.96 11.03
N VAL A 122 22.78 -7.28 11.21
CA VAL A 122 21.47 -7.95 11.23
C VAL A 122 20.51 -7.31 12.25
N TRP A 123 21.02 -6.96 13.44
CA TRP A 123 20.25 -6.32 14.50
C TRP A 123 19.76 -4.89 14.19
N VAL A 124 20.35 -4.22 13.18
CA VAL A 124 19.88 -2.94 12.61
C VAL A 124 18.95 -3.20 11.44
N TYR A 125 19.33 -4.13 10.55
CA TYR A 125 18.58 -4.43 9.34
C TYR A 125 17.15 -4.89 9.63
N ILE A 126 16.98 -5.84 10.57
CA ILE A 126 15.66 -6.39 10.86
C ILE A 126 14.67 -5.30 11.33
N PRO A 127 14.97 -4.49 12.37
CA PRO A 127 14.05 -3.43 12.79
C PRO A 127 13.77 -2.40 11.68
N CYS A 128 14.80 -1.99 10.92
CA CYS A 128 14.63 -1.03 9.84
C CYS A 128 13.74 -1.58 8.72
N ALA A 129 13.98 -2.82 8.27
CA ALA A 129 13.17 -3.44 7.22
C ALA A 129 11.71 -3.65 7.67
N VAL A 130 11.49 -4.12 8.90
CA VAL A 130 10.15 -4.24 9.49
C VAL A 130 9.47 -2.88 9.55
N PHE A 131 10.16 -1.84 10.01
CA PHE A 131 9.62 -0.48 10.05
C PHE A 131 9.21 0.03 8.66
N ILE A 132 10.05 -0.19 7.64
CA ILE A 132 9.75 0.23 6.27
C ILE A 132 8.49 -0.46 5.76
N ILE A 133 8.36 -1.78 5.98
CA ILE A 133 7.16 -2.52 5.56
C ILE A 133 5.91 -1.95 6.25
N LEU A 134 5.98 -1.74 7.56
CA LEU A 134 4.86 -1.19 8.34
C LEU A 134 4.50 0.24 7.90
N ALA A 135 5.50 1.08 7.70
CA ALA A 135 5.30 2.46 7.24
C ALA A 135 4.60 2.48 5.89
N CYS A 136 5.10 1.73 4.91
CA CYS A 136 4.52 1.71 3.57
C CYS A 136 3.11 1.11 3.53
N THR A 137 2.87 -0.01 4.22
CA THR A 137 1.54 -0.63 4.25
C THR A 137 0.50 0.29 4.86
N ASN A 138 0.82 0.94 5.99
CA ASN A 138 -0.08 1.89 6.60
C ASN A 138 -0.24 3.17 5.76
N SER A 139 0.83 3.65 5.11
CA SER A 139 0.76 4.82 4.22
C SER A 139 -0.17 4.58 3.03
N LEU A 140 -0.08 3.41 2.40
CA LEU A 140 -0.98 3.06 1.30
C LEU A 140 -2.43 2.89 1.79
N ASN A 141 -2.64 2.31 2.96
CA ASN A 141 -3.97 2.23 3.56
C ASN A 141 -4.57 3.61 3.85
N LEU A 142 -3.76 4.59 4.28
CA LEU A 142 -4.18 5.99 4.40
C LEU A 142 -4.45 6.67 3.05
N THR A 143 -3.76 6.25 1.99
CA THR A 143 -3.95 6.77 0.64
C THR A 143 -5.25 6.26 -0.01
N ASP A 144 -5.86 5.18 0.51
CA ASP A 144 -7.12 4.60 0.00
C ASP A 144 -8.36 5.37 0.49
N GLY A 145 -8.37 6.70 0.28
CA GLY A 145 -9.47 7.59 0.70
C GLY A 145 -10.33 8.12 -0.45
N LEU A 146 -9.84 8.08 -1.71
CA LEU A 146 -10.53 8.56 -2.90
C LEU A 146 -10.61 7.47 -3.98
N ASP A 147 -11.65 7.57 -4.84
CA ASP A 147 -11.91 6.61 -5.91
C ASP A 147 -10.71 6.51 -6.86
N GLY A 148 -10.08 5.35 -6.93
CA GLY A 148 -8.94 5.09 -7.79
C GLY A 148 -7.58 5.59 -7.29
N LEU A 149 -7.51 6.34 -6.19
CA LEU A 149 -6.27 6.95 -5.74
C LEU A 149 -5.21 5.89 -5.38
N ALA A 150 -5.50 5.02 -4.42
CA ALA A 150 -4.56 3.99 -3.99
C ALA A 150 -4.25 2.97 -5.09
N ALA A 151 -5.26 2.58 -5.88
CA ALA A 151 -5.08 1.66 -6.99
C ALA A 151 -4.17 2.23 -8.07
N GLY A 152 -4.38 3.49 -8.50
CA GLY A 152 -3.54 4.11 -9.53
C GLY A 152 -2.11 4.36 -9.06
N VAL A 153 -1.92 4.86 -7.83
CA VAL A 153 -0.60 5.02 -7.22
C VAL A 153 0.13 3.68 -7.16
N SER A 154 -0.54 2.61 -6.70
CA SER A 154 0.05 1.27 -6.63
C SER A 154 0.40 0.71 -8.01
N ALA A 155 -0.43 0.95 -9.03
CA ALA A 155 -0.13 0.51 -10.40
C ALA A 155 1.16 1.16 -10.92
N ILE A 156 1.35 2.47 -10.69
CA ILE A 156 2.57 3.19 -11.11
C ILE A 156 3.80 2.67 -10.35
N ILE A 157 3.69 2.44 -9.03
CA ILE A 157 4.77 1.86 -8.22
C ILE A 157 5.14 0.46 -8.73
N MET A 158 4.15 -0.37 -9.02
CA MET A 158 4.41 -1.73 -9.53
C MET A 158 4.98 -1.73 -10.94
N LEU A 159 4.60 -0.78 -11.80
CA LEU A 159 5.22 -0.58 -13.10
C LEU A 159 6.72 -0.23 -12.97
N PHE A 160 7.06 0.65 -12.02
CA PHE A 160 8.46 0.95 -11.69
C PHE A 160 9.22 -0.33 -11.34
N PHE A 161 8.66 -1.17 -10.45
CA PHE A 161 9.31 -2.42 -10.05
C PHE A 161 9.40 -3.45 -11.18
N VAL A 162 8.46 -3.50 -12.12
CA VAL A 162 8.58 -4.31 -13.34
C VAL A 162 9.83 -3.89 -14.12
N ILE A 163 9.97 -2.58 -14.39
CA ILE A 163 11.08 -2.05 -15.18
C ILE A 163 12.43 -2.30 -14.49
N VAL A 164 12.52 -1.98 -13.19
CA VAL A 164 13.76 -2.14 -12.41
C VAL A 164 14.15 -3.61 -12.31
N SER A 165 13.20 -4.50 -12.02
CA SER A 165 13.47 -5.93 -11.94
C SER A 165 13.98 -6.52 -13.27
N ILE A 166 13.44 -6.04 -14.41
CA ILE A 166 13.94 -6.41 -15.75
C ILE A 166 15.38 -5.91 -15.92
N LYS A 167 15.68 -4.65 -15.61
CA LYS A 167 17.02 -4.06 -15.69
C LYS A 167 18.05 -4.81 -14.83
N MET A 168 17.63 -5.26 -13.64
CA MET A 168 18.46 -6.03 -12.71
C MET A 168 18.55 -7.53 -13.05
N GLY A 169 17.78 -8.01 -14.02
CA GLY A 169 17.74 -9.44 -14.39
C GLY A 169 17.02 -10.34 -13.39
N VAL A 170 16.26 -9.77 -12.43
CA VAL A 170 15.53 -10.52 -11.39
C VAL A 170 14.14 -10.88 -11.90
N LYS A 171 14.08 -11.97 -12.68
CA LYS A 171 12.88 -12.40 -13.40
C LYS A 171 11.69 -12.69 -12.50
N GLU A 172 11.93 -13.21 -11.31
CA GLU A 172 10.92 -13.54 -10.31
C GLU A 172 10.19 -12.28 -9.83
N MET A 173 10.95 -11.22 -9.53
CA MET A 173 10.35 -9.97 -9.07
C MET A 173 9.68 -9.21 -10.21
N SER A 174 10.21 -9.32 -11.43
CA SER A 174 9.54 -8.78 -12.62
C SER A 174 8.19 -9.46 -12.85
N ALA A 175 8.13 -10.78 -12.76
CA ALA A 175 6.89 -11.55 -12.95
C ALA A 175 5.87 -11.21 -11.84
N PHE A 176 6.29 -11.20 -10.58
CA PHE A 176 5.41 -10.85 -9.45
C PHE A 176 4.88 -9.42 -9.58
N SER A 177 5.75 -8.46 -9.87
CA SER A 177 5.35 -7.07 -10.06
C SER A 177 4.36 -6.91 -11.21
N ALA A 178 4.53 -7.65 -12.31
CA ALA A 178 3.61 -7.65 -13.44
C ALA A 178 2.24 -8.26 -13.07
N ILE A 179 2.22 -9.32 -12.26
CA ILE A 179 0.97 -9.91 -11.73
C ILE A 179 0.19 -8.87 -10.91
N VAL A 180 0.87 -8.22 -9.96
CA VAL A 180 0.24 -7.21 -9.10
C VAL A 180 -0.21 -6.00 -9.92
N LEU A 181 0.63 -5.51 -10.85
CA LEU A 181 0.30 -4.43 -11.79
C LEU A 181 -0.97 -4.75 -12.59
N GLY A 182 -1.00 -5.91 -13.27
CA GLY A 182 -2.15 -6.31 -14.07
C GLY A 182 -3.43 -6.44 -13.25
N THR A 183 -3.33 -7.03 -12.06
CA THR A 183 -4.45 -7.13 -11.12
C THR A 183 -4.96 -5.76 -10.69
N THR A 184 -4.05 -4.84 -10.37
CA THR A 184 -4.38 -3.49 -9.92
C THR A 184 -5.01 -2.66 -11.04
N ILE A 185 -4.50 -2.76 -12.29
CA ILE A 185 -5.11 -2.12 -13.46
C ILE A 185 -6.51 -2.69 -13.70
N GLY A 186 -6.67 -4.01 -13.64
CA GLY A 186 -7.98 -4.65 -13.79
C GLY A 186 -8.98 -4.17 -12.74
N PHE A 187 -8.55 -4.03 -11.49
CA PHE A 187 -9.37 -3.47 -10.42
C PHE A 187 -9.73 -2.00 -10.64
N LEU A 188 -8.79 -1.21 -11.17
CA LEU A 188 -8.97 0.22 -11.40
C LEU A 188 -10.16 0.53 -12.31
N PHE A 189 -10.49 -0.32 -13.30
CA PHE A 189 -11.70 -0.16 -14.14
C PHE A 189 -13.00 -0.12 -13.35
N PHE A 190 -13.03 -0.71 -12.15
CA PHE A 190 -14.18 -0.72 -11.27
C PHE A 190 -14.08 0.29 -10.13
N ASN A 191 -12.86 0.77 -9.84
CA ASN A 191 -12.58 1.64 -8.71
C ASN A 191 -12.39 3.11 -9.11
N MET A 192 -12.19 3.44 -10.41
CA MET A 192 -12.17 4.84 -10.88
C MET A 192 -13.52 5.53 -10.63
N TYR A 193 -13.44 6.85 -10.42
CA TYR A 193 -14.61 7.71 -10.17
C TYR A 193 -15.63 7.65 -11.32
N PRO A 194 -16.93 7.44 -11.04
CA PRO A 194 -17.49 7.05 -9.76
C PRO A 194 -17.28 5.55 -9.48
N ALA A 195 -16.68 5.22 -8.34
CA ALA A 195 -16.31 3.85 -8.02
C ALA A 195 -17.53 2.94 -7.88
N ARG A 196 -17.42 1.76 -8.48
CA ARG A 196 -18.42 0.67 -8.39
C ARG A 196 -18.08 -0.33 -7.28
N VAL A 197 -16.81 -0.35 -6.85
CA VAL A 197 -16.30 -1.25 -5.80
C VAL A 197 -15.13 -0.54 -5.10
N PHE A 198 -15.12 -0.56 -3.77
CA PHE A 198 -13.99 -0.09 -2.97
C PHE A 198 -13.03 -1.23 -2.65
N MET A 199 -11.75 -0.87 -2.53
CA MET A 199 -10.66 -1.81 -2.26
C MET A 199 -10.78 -2.42 -0.85
N GLY A 200 -10.93 -1.58 0.15
CA GLY A 200 -10.92 -1.93 1.57
C GLY A 200 -9.52 -2.20 2.10
N ASP A 201 -9.45 -2.47 3.41
CA ASP A 201 -8.19 -2.76 4.09
C ASP A 201 -7.53 -4.05 3.57
N THR A 202 -8.33 -4.99 3.07
CA THR A 202 -7.86 -6.23 2.41
C THR A 202 -6.92 -5.91 1.25
N GLY A 203 -7.32 -5.01 0.36
CA GLY A 203 -6.53 -4.70 -0.84
C GLY A 203 -5.38 -3.74 -0.55
N SER A 204 -5.63 -2.67 0.19
CA SER A 204 -4.62 -1.64 0.44
C SER A 204 -3.44 -2.17 1.26
N LEU A 205 -3.68 -2.99 2.30
CA LEU A 205 -2.59 -3.63 3.05
C LEU A 205 -1.85 -4.66 2.19
N ALA A 206 -2.57 -5.49 1.41
CA ALA A 206 -1.96 -6.47 0.51
C ALA A 206 -1.02 -5.80 -0.51
N LEU A 207 -1.47 -4.74 -1.18
CA LEU A 207 -0.64 -3.99 -2.15
C LEU A 207 0.56 -3.34 -1.48
N GLY A 208 0.38 -2.72 -0.30
CA GLY A 208 1.48 -2.16 0.48
C GLY A 208 2.55 -3.21 0.84
N GLY A 209 2.12 -4.39 1.29
CA GLY A 209 3.01 -5.53 1.53
C GLY A 209 3.70 -6.03 0.27
N ALA A 210 3.00 -6.06 -0.86
CA ALA A 210 3.52 -6.51 -2.15
C ALA A 210 4.71 -5.65 -2.61
N PHE A 211 4.53 -4.33 -2.74
CA PHE A 211 5.63 -3.50 -3.25
C PHE A 211 6.79 -3.35 -2.27
N CYS A 212 6.53 -3.39 -0.94
CA CYS A 212 7.61 -3.38 0.04
C CYS A 212 8.44 -4.66 0.00
N SER A 213 7.81 -5.81 -0.13
CA SER A 213 8.52 -7.09 -0.20
C SER A 213 9.38 -7.19 -1.47
N VAL A 214 8.89 -6.68 -2.61
CA VAL A 214 9.68 -6.57 -3.84
C VAL A 214 10.89 -5.65 -3.63
N ALA A 215 10.69 -4.47 -3.03
CA ALA A 215 11.78 -3.53 -2.77
C ALA A 215 12.89 -4.14 -1.88
N LEU A 216 12.50 -4.93 -0.87
CA LEU A 216 13.45 -5.63 0.01
C LEU A 216 14.22 -6.72 -0.72
N ILE A 217 13.56 -7.52 -1.57
CA ILE A 217 14.24 -8.54 -2.38
C ILE A 217 15.18 -7.90 -3.40
N LEU A 218 14.83 -6.76 -3.97
CA LEU A 218 15.73 -6.00 -4.83
C LEU A 218 16.83 -5.24 -4.07
N LYS A 219 16.88 -5.37 -2.73
CA LYS A 219 17.83 -4.69 -1.83
C LYS A 219 17.78 -3.16 -1.91
N MET A 220 16.63 -2.59 -2.30
CA MET A 220 16.45 -1.16 -2.47
C MET A 220 15.23 -0.59 -1.70
N PRO A 221 15.05 -0.91 -0.40
CA PRO A 221 13.87 -0.46 0.34
C PRO A 221 13.77 1.07 0.44
N LEU A 222 14.91 1.79 0.44
CA LEU A 222 14.92 3.25 0.53
C LEU A 222 14.40 3.95 -0.73
N ILE A 223 14.36 3.28 -1.89
CA ILE A 223 13.77 3.84 -3.11
C ILE A 223 12.27 4.13 -2.94
N LEU A 224 11.61 3.43 -2.02
CA LEU A 224 10.20 3.65 -1.70
C LEU A 224 9.92 5.06 -1.17
N ILE A 225 10.88 5.72 -0.52
CA ILE A 225 10.74 7.12 -0.08
C ILE A 225 10.48 8.02 -1.29
N VAL A 226 11.09 7.71 -2.43
CA VAL A 226 10.91 8.45 -3.68
C VAL A 226 9.70 7.92 -4.43
N VAL A 227 9.69 6.65 -4.81
CA VAL A 227 8.69 6.09 -5.73
C VAL A 227 7.30 6.01 -5.11
N ALA A 228 7.19 5.74 -3.81
CA ALA A 228 5.96 5.82 -3.04
C ALA A 228 5.81 7.16 -2.30
N GLY A 229 6.46 8.22 -2.78
CA GLY A 229 6.52 9.53 -2.12
C GLY A 229 5.14 10.15 -1.86
N VAL A 230 4.16 9.91 -2.73
CA VAL A 230 2.77 10.32 -2.49
C VAL A 230 2.23 9.65 -1.22
N CYS A 231 2.40 8.34 -1.05
CA CYS A 231 1.98 7.63 0.16
C CYS A 231 2.74 8.16 1.39
N VAL A 232 4.04 8.47 1.25
CA VAL A 232 4.83 9.07 2.33
C VAL A 232 4.27 10.43 2.74
N ILE A 233 3.92 11.29 1.79
CA ILE A 233 3.31 12.60 2.06
C ILE A 233 1.95 12.46 2.74
N GLU A 234 1.13 11.50 2.30
CA GLU A 234 -0.16 11.19 2.95
C GLU A 234 0.03 10.84 4.43
N ALA A 235 0.94 9.90 4.74
CA ALA A 235 1.21 9.51 6.11
C ALA A 235 1.84 10.65 6.93
N LEU A 236 2.80 11.37 6.37
CA LEU A 236 3.41 12.52 7.05
C LEU A 236 2.38 13.61 7.35
N SER A 237 1.42 13.86 6.47
CA SER A 237 0.37 14.83 6.72
C SER A 237 -0.47 14.48 7.95
N VAL A 238 -0.74 13.19 8.17
CA VAL A 238 -1.44 12.70 9.36
C VAL A 238 -0.60 12.87 10.62
N ILE A 239 0.68 12.47 10.56
CA ILE A 239 1.62 12.61 11.69
C ILE A 239 1.74 14.08 12.09
N LEU A 240 2.01 14.96 11.13
CA LEU A 240 2.14 16.40 11.36
C LEU A 240 0.86 17.00 11.94
N GLN A 241 -0.30 16.63 11.39
CA GLN A 241 -1.60 17.08 11.91
C GLN A 241 -1.81 16.69 13.37
N VAL A 242 -1.52 15.43 13.72
CA VAL A 242 -1.70 14.92 15.09
C VAL A 242 -0.74 15.58 16.07
N VAL A 243 0.54 15.71 15.68
CA VAL A 243 1.56 16.37 16.51
C VAL A 243 1.19 17.83 16.73
N TYR A 244 0.88 18.57 15.65
CA TYR A 244 0.53 19.98 15.73
C TYR A 244 -0.73 20.21 16.58
N PHE A 245 -1.76 19.38 16.40
CA PHE A 245 -3.00 19.45 17.18
C PHE A 245 -2.75 19.27 18.69
N LYS A 246 -1.89 18.31 19.06
CA LYS A 246 -1.54 18.06 20.46
C LYS A 246 -0.71 19.21 21.07
N VAL A 247 0.30 19.69 20.34
CA VAL A 247 1.21 20.74 20.83
C VAL A 247 0.53 22.10 20.94
N THR A 248 -0.43 22.39 20.04
CA THR A 248 -1.12 23.69 20.01
C THR A 248 -2.45 23.71 20.77
N GLY A 249 -2.79 22.64 21.48
CA GLY A 249 -4.04 22.58 22.26
C GLY A 249 -5.29 22.57 21.39
N GLY A 250 -5.27 21.94 20.22
CA GLY A 250 -6.46 21.73 19.40
C GLY A 250 -6.50 22.50 18.06
N LYS A 251 -5.45 23.25 17.68
CA LYS A 251 -5.37 23.89 16.36
C LYS A 251 -5.05 22.88 15.28
N ARG A 252 -5.63 23.08 14.09
CA ARG A 252 -5.38 22.21 12.92
C ARG A 252 -4.35 22.86 12.00
N LEU A 253 -3.37 22.08 11.52
CA LEU A 253 -2.42 22.49 10.49
C LEU A 253 -3.06 22.42 9.10
N PHE A 254 -3.70 21.29 8.79
CA PHE A 254 -4.49 21.08 7.58
C PHE A 254 -5.98 21.12 7.95
N LYS A 255 -6.86 21.46 7.01
CA LYS A 255 -8.33 21.39 7.22
C LYS A 255 -8.74 19.98 7.64
N MET A 256 -8.12 18.96 7.03
CA MET A 256 -8.26 17.54 7.35
C MET A 256 -6.98 16.80 6.93
N ALA A 257 -6.67 15.68 7.56
CA ALA A 257 -5.63 14.74 7.16
C ALA A 257 -6.25 13.35 6.99
N PRO A 258 -5.77 12.52 6.05
CA PRO A 258 -4.65 12.73 5.11
C PRO A 258 -4.84 13.91 4.13
N ILE A 259 -3.74 14.29 3.42
CA ILE A 259 -3.71 15.59 2.70
C ILE A 259 -4.68 15.65 1.51
N HIS A 260 -5.07 14.52 0.91
CA HIS A 260 -6.09 14.51 -0.14
C HIS A 260 -7.41 15.10 0.36
N HIS A 261 -7.83 14.84 1.60
CA HIS A 261 -9.01 15.43 2.19
C HIS A 261 -8.87 16.95 2.45
N HIS A 262 -7.65 17.43 2.69
CA HIS A 262 -7.40 18.87 2.76
C HIS A 262 -7.75 19.56 1.44
N PHE A 263 -7.33 18.98 0.31
CA PHE A 263 -7.64 19.52 -1.02
C PHE A 263 -9.13 19.46 -1.33
N GLU A 264 -9.84 18.38 -0.97
CA GLU A 264 -11.31 18.31 -1.10
C GLU A 264 -11.99 19.45 -0.33
N LEU A 265 -11.60 19.68 0.94
CA LEU A 265 -12.13 20.75 1.77
C LEU A 265 -11.67 22.15 1.32
N CYS A 266 -10.69 22.26 0.43
CA CYS A 266 -10.34 23.48 -0.30
C CYS A 266 -11.17 23.67 -1.57
N GLY A 267 -12.08 22.73 -1.89
CA GLY A 267 -12.99 22.83 -3.05
C GLY A 267 -12.44 22.20 -4.33
N VAL A 268 -11.31 21.48 -4.26
CA VAL A 268 -10.77 20.75 -5.41
C VAL A 268 -11.54 19.45 -5.60
N LYS A 269 -12.03 19.20 -6.81
CA LYS A 269 -12.79 17.97 -7.12
C LYS A 269 -11.91 16.73 -7.08
N GLU A 270 -12.46 15.62 -6.62
CA GLU A 270 -11.80 14.32 -6.61
C GLU A 270 -11.23 13.92 -7.99
N THR A 271 -11.97 14.22 -9.06
CA THR A 271 -11.56 13.99 -10.45
C THR A 271 -10.32 14.79 -10.90
N VAL A 272 -9.88 15.76 -10.11
CA VAL A 272 -8.66 16.54 -10.33
C VAL A 272 -7.56 16.07 -9.38
N ILE A 273 -7.90 15.81 -8.11
CA ILE A 273 -6.94 15.38 -7.08
C ILE A 273 -6.30 14.04 -7.50
N VAL A 274 -7.11 13.04 -7.86
CA VAL A 274 -6.62 11.70 -8.15
C VAL A 274 -5.65 11.67 -9.33
N PRO A 275 -5.96 12.23 -10.52
CA PRO A 275 -5.00 12.31 -11.62
C PRO A 275 -3.75 13.13 -11.30
N ALA A 276 -3.87 14.19 -10.49
CA ALA A 276 -2.70 14.97 -10.07
C ALA A 276 -1.75 14.13 -9.20
N PHE A 277 -2.27 13.33 -8.28
CA PHE A 277 -1.48 12.41 -7.43
C PHE A 277 -0.84 11.29 -8.25
N TRP A 278 -1.55 10.76 -9.27
CA TRP A 278 -0.94 9.81 -10.23
C TRP A 278 0.19 10.46 -11.03
N GLY A 279 -0.01 11.71 -11.49
CA GLY A 279 1.03 12.47 -12.20
C GLY A 279 2.28 12.68 -11.35
N VAL A 280 2.10 13.07 -10.08
CA VAL A 280 3.21 13.18 -9.12
C VAL A 280 3.89 11.82 -8.89
N THR A 281 3.13 10.74 -8.72
CA THR A 281 3.68 9.40 -8.54
C THR A 281 4.49 8.96 -9.77
N LEU A 282 3.97 9.24 -10.98
CA LEU A 282 4.68 8.93 -12.23
C LEU A 282 5.98 9.71 -12.34
N LEU A 283 5.97 11.00 -12.01
CA LEU A 283 7.18 11.84 -11.98
C LEU A 283 8.21 11.26 -11.00
N LEU A 284 7.78 10.90 -9.79
CA LEU A 284 8.64 10.30 -8.78
C LEU A 284 9.17 8.93 -9.21
N ALA A 285 8.37 8.13 -9.92
CA ALA A 285 8.82 6.86 -10.50
C ALA A 285 9.89 7.07 -11.59
N ILE A 286 9.74 8.08 -12.46
CA ILE A 286 10.76 8.45 -13.45
C ILE A 286 12.05 8.90 -12.75
N ILE A 287 11.96 9.75 -11.72
CA ILE A 287 13.12 10.14 -10.91
C ILE A 287 13.77 8.90 -10.29
N GLY A 288 12.97 7.98 -9.73
CA GLY A 288 13.46 6.71 -9.21
C GLY A 288 14.24 5.89 -10.23
N LEU A 289 13.77 5.82 -11.49
CA LEU A 289 14.47 5.12 -12.58
C LEU A 289 15.79 5.77 -12.97
N MET A 290 15.96 7.08 -12.75
CA MET A 290 17.21 7.80 -12.99
C MET A 290 18.25 7.61 -11.88
N ILE A 291 17.78 7.28 -10.68
CA ILE A 291 18.62 7.09 -9.49
C ILE A 291 19.12 5.63 -9.40
N VAL A 292 18.37 4.67 -9.95
CA VAL A 292 18.70 3.23 -10.04
C VAL A 292 19.32 2.92 -11.40
#